data_138866cdeaf903afa0a44c849d0d0a9b
#
_entry.id   138866cdeaf903afa0a44c849d0d0a9b
#
_cell.length_a   1.000
_cell.length_b   1.000
_cell.length_c   1.000
_cell.angle_alpha   90.00
_cell.angle_beta   90.00
_cell.angle_gamma   90.00
#
_symmetry.space_group_name_H-M   'P 1'
#
loop_
_entity.id
_entity.type
_entity.pdbx_description
1 polymer ?
#
loop_
_entity_poly.entity_id
_entity_poly.type
_entity_poly.pdbx_seq_one_letter_code
_entity_poly.pdbx_strand_id
1 'polypeptide(L)'
;MLKKTLAALAIGTALLSAGSAMAADYVIDKEGQHAFVDFKVSHLGYSFITGTFKDLDGKFSFDAAKPEDAKIEVNVRTASVFSNHAERDKHVSSKDFLEAGKFPDAKFVSTSVKPTGKNTDGKLTADVTGDLTFHGVTKPIVVKATFLGEGKDPWGGYRAGFEGTTSISRKDFHKDGMDVGPQSDKVELYITFEGVKAK
;
A
#
# COMPACT_ATOMS: atom_id res chain seq x y z
N MET A 1 -39.21 -38.65 58.87
CA MET A 1 -39.06 -37.22 58.59
C MET A 1 -37.87 -37.05 57.63
N LEU A 2 -38.14 -36.80 56.37
CA LEU A 2 -37.12 -36.78 55.32
C LEU A 2 -36.79 -35.34 55.04
N LYS A 3 -35.56 -34.89 55.33
CA LYS A 3 -35.06 -33.54 55.02
C LYS A 3 -34.57 -33.50 53.57
N LYS A 4 -35.28 -32.76 52.73
CA LYS A 4 -34.88 -32.48 51.38
C LYS A 4 -33.93 -31.28 51.40
N THR A 5 -32.65 -31.49 51.01
CA THR A 5 -31.68 -30.45 50.80
C THR A 5 -31.75 -30.05 49.31
N LEU A 6 -32.15 -28.80 49.04
CA LEU A 6 -32.05 -28.19 47.71
C LEU A 6 -30.62 -27.65 47.52
N ALA A 7 -29.90 -28.21 46.53
CA ALA A 7 -28.66 -27.63 46.07
C ALA A 7 -28.98 -26.61 44.97
N ALA A 8 -28.69 -25.33 45.21
CA ALA A 8 -28.80 -24.28 44.23
C ALA A 8 -27.55 -24.28 43.33
N LEU A 9 -27.74 -24.60 42.05
CA LEU A 9 -26.69 -24.55 41.02
C LEU A 9 -26.56 -23.09 40.53
N ALA A 10 -25.53 -22.38 40.98
CA ALA A 10 -25.20 -21.04 40.46
C ALA A 10 -24.49 -21.17 39.14
N ILE A 11 -25.19 -20.89 38.04
CA ILE A 11 -24.60 -20.76 36.70
C ILE A 11 -23.94 -19.37 36.62
N GLY A 12 -22.62 -19.34 36.78
CA GLY A 12 -21.82 -18.15 36.55
C GLY A 12 -21.71 -17.88 35.05
N THR A 13 -22.42 -16.88 34.57
CA THR A 13 -22.25 -16.31 33.24
C THR A 13 -20.93 -15.55 33.19
N ALA A 14 -19.87 -16.17 32.65
CA ALA A 14 -18.65 -15.46 32.29
C ALA A 14 -18.96 -14.55 31.09
N LEU A 15 -19.10 -13.25 31.35
CA LEU A 15 -19.08 -12.22 30.34
C LEU A 15 -17.67 -12.19 29.75
N LEU A 16 -17.49 -12.86 28.62
CA LEU A 16 -16.35 -12.62 27.74
C LEU A 16 -16.48 -11.18 27.22
N SER A 17 -15.76 -10.26 27.85
CA SER A 17 -15.51 -8.93 27.26
C SER A 17 -14.70 -9.13 26.00
N ALA A 18 -15.38 -9.19 24.84
CA ALA A 18 -14.73 -9.00 23.58
C ALA A 18 -14.18 -7.57 23.56
N GLY A 19 -12.93 -7.41 23.96
CA GLY A 19 -12.21 -6.17 23.76
C GLY A 19 -12.25 -5.87 22.28
N SER A 20 -12.82 -4.73 21.89
CA SER A 20 -12.75 -4.24 20.52
C SER A 20 -11.26 -4.12 20.19
N ALA A 21 -10.74 -5.02 19.37
CA ALA A 21 -9.42 -4.86 18.79
C ALA A 21 -9.46 -3.54 18.02
N MET A 22 -8.72 -2.55 18.48
CA MET A 22 -8.53 -1.32 17.71
C MET A 22 -7.51 -1.61 16.61
N ALA A 23 -7.74 -1.02 15.44
CA ALA A 23 -6.79 -1.07 14.35
C ALA A 23 -5.39 -0.69 14.87
N ALA A 24 -4.39 -1.49 14.57
CA ALA A 24 -3.02 -1.19 14.95
C ALA A 24 -2.40 -0.23 13.95
N ASP A 25 -1.59 0.70 14.45
CA ASP A 25 -0.82 1.62 13.63
C ASP A 25 0.53 1.01 13.28
N TYR A 26 0.95 1.19 12.03
CA TYR A 26 2.20 0.69 11.46
C TYR A 26 2.95 1.81 10.75
N VAL A 27 4.27 1.75 10.81
CA VAL A 27 5.17 2.56 9.98
C VAL A 27 5.77 1.64 8.93
N ILE A 28 5.75 2.08 7.65
CA ILE A 28 6.34 1.31 6.54
C ILE A 28 7.84 1.13 6.81
N ASP A 29 8.34 -0.09 6.65
CA ASP A 29 9.72 -0.48 6.97
C ASP A 29 10.69 0.02 5.90
N LYS A 30 11.00 1.31 5.95
CA LYS A 30 12.02 1.94 5.11
C LYS A 30 13.44 1.51 5.50
N GLU A 31 13.72 1.38 6.79
CA GLU A 31 15.07 1.06 7.29
C GLU A 31 15.48 -0.36 6.91
N GLY A 32 14.57 -1.34 7.03
CA GLY A 32 14.79 -2.71 6.58
C GLY A 32 14.70 -2.88 5.07
N GLN A 33 14.29 -1.84 4.34
CA GLN A 33 14.06 -1.85 2.88
C GLN A 33 13.10 -2.96 2.43
N HIS A 34 12.05 -3.22 3.24
CA HIS A 34 10.98 -4.14 2.88
C HIS A 34 9.77 -3.37 2.32
N ALA A 35 10.06 -2.40 1.43
CA ALA A 35 9.04 -1.59 0.79
C ALA A 35 9.49 -1.19 -0.62
N PHE A 36 8.65 -1.50 -1.61
CA PHE A 36 8.96 -1.31 -3.03
C PHE A 36 7.76 -0.71 -3.76
N VAL A 37 8.05 0.22 -4.66
CA VAL A 37 7.11 0.70 -5.68
C VAL A 37 7.79 0.51 -7.02
N ASP A 38 7.43 -0.59 -7.68
CA ASP A 38 7.97 -0.96 -8.98
C ASP A 38 7.05 -0.47 -10.09
N PHE A 39 7.64 -0.13 -11.22
CA PHE A 39 6.89 0.29 -12.40
C PHE A 39 7.26 -0.52 -13.63
N LYS A 40 6.30 -0.59 -14.56
CA LYS A 40 6.48 -1.13 -15.89
C LYS A 40 5.77 -0.22 -16.88
N VAL A 41 6.50 0.22 -17.90
CA VAL A 41 5.98 1.07 -18.97
C VAL A 41 6.42 0.55 -20.34
N SER A 42 5.55 0.63 -21.32
CA SER A 42 5.92 0.25 -22.70
C SER A 42 6.92 1.26 -23.28
N HIS A 43 7.97 0.76 -23.91
CA HIS A 43 8.91 1.56 -24.70
C HIS A 43 8.50 1.51 -26.17
N LEU A 44 7.74 2.51 -26.59
CA LEU A 44 7.29 2.72 -27.97
C LEU A 44 6.52 1.51 -28.59
N GLY A 45 6.01 0.60 -27.76
CA GLY A 45 5.34 -0.61 -28.20
C GLY A 45 6.27 -1.79 -28.54
N TYR A 46 7.60 -1.62 -28.45
CA TYR A 46 8.56 -2.67 -28.80
C TYR A 46 8.98 -3.56 -27.64
N SER A 47 9.06 -2.97 -26.44
CA SER A 47 9.48 -3.68 -25.24
C SER A 47 8.92 -2.98 -24.00
N PHE A 48 9.32 -3.43 -22.82
CA PHE A 48 8.99 -2.77 -21.57
C PHE A 48 10.25 -2.29 -20.86
N ILE A 49 10.16 -1.10 -20.28
CA ILE A 49 11.10 -0.61 -19.29
C ILE A 49 10.49 -0.92 -17.93
N THR A 50 11.25 -1.53 -17.05
CA THR A 50 10.93 -1.76 -15.64
C THR A 50 11.90 -0.99 -14.77
N GLY A 51 11.45 -0.63 -13.58
CA GLY A 51 12.27 0.04 -12.58
C GLY A 51 11.55 0.14 -11.26
N THR A 52 12.17 0.80 -10.30
CA THR A 52 11.66 1.00 -8.96
C THR A 52 11.95 2.40 -8.47
N PHE A 53 11.21 2.83 -7.44
CA PHE A 53 11.58 3.99 -6.63
C PHE A 53 12.23 3.49 -5.34
N LYS A 54 13.47 3.90 -5.08
CA LYS A 54 14.28 3.40 -3.96
C LYS A 54 14.02 4.09 -2.63
N ASP A 55 13.34 5.23 -2.63
CA ASP A 55 13.07 6.01 -1.43
C ASP A 55 11.58 6.25 -1.31
N LEU A 56 10.99 5.59 -0.33
CA LEU A 56 9.60 5.77 0.04
C LEU A 56 9.44 5.66 1.55
N ASP A 57 8.42 6.30 2.07
CA ASP A 57 8.00 6.20 3.46
C ASP A 57 6.47 6.20 3.55
N GLY A 58 5.95 5.92 4.73
CA GLY A 58 4.52 5.93 4.94
C GLY A 58 4.10 5.30 6.25
N LYS A 59 2.80 5.29 6.45
CA LYS A 59 2.14 4.70 7.61
C LYS A 59 0.78 4.16 7.22
N PHE A 60 0.29 3.21 7.98
CA PHE A 60 -1.07 2.71 7.83
C PHE A 60 -1.63 2.22 9.17
N SER A 61 -2.96 2.21 9.28
CA SER A 61 -3.66 1.50 10.35
C SER A 61 -4.40 0.30 9.74
N PHE A 62 -4.36 -0.84 10.43
CA PHE A 62 -4.98 -2.06 9.94
C PHE A 62 -5.49 -2.96 11.06
N ASP A 63 -6.66 -3.56 10.83
CA ASP A 63 -7.23 -4.67 11.59
C ASP A 63 -7.79 -5.69 10.60
N ALA A 64 -7.27 -6.91 10.61
CA ALA A 64 -7.72 -7.97 9.72
C ALA A 64 -9.21 -8.36 9.91
N ALA A 65 -9.79 -8.04 11.08
CA ALA A 65 -11.21 -8.26 11.36
C ALA A 65 -12.11 -7.15 10.78
N LYS A 66 -11.54 -5.97 10.48
CA LYS A 66 -12.23 -4.79 9.95
C LYS A 66 -11.38 -4.10 8.89
N PRO A 67 -11.04 -4.78 7.79
CA PRO A 67 -10.15 -4.24 6.77
C PRO A 67 -10.70 -2.97 6.09
N GLU A 68 -12.01 -2.73 6.12
CA GLU A 68 -12.65 -1.53 5.59
C GLU A 68 -12.29 -0.24 6.35
N ASP A 69 -11.87 -0.36 7.61
CA ASP A 69 -11.48 0.78 8.45
C ASP A 69 -10.00 1.18 8.25
N ALA A 70 -9.25 0.45 7.43
CA ALA A 70 -7.83 0.71 7.19
C ALA A 70 -7.59 2.09 6.58
N LYS A 71 -6.51 2.74 7.02
CA LYS A 71 -6.04 4.03 6.49
C LYS A 71 -4.61 3.87 6.05
N ILE A 72 -4.29 4.36 4.85
CA ILE A 72 -2.98 4.20 4.24
C ILE A 72 -2.48 5.55 3.73
N GLU A 73 -1.26 5.90 4.07
CA GLU A 73 -0.54 7.05 3.54
C GLU A 73 0.85 6.60 3.11
N VAL A 74 1.19 6.81 1.82
CA VAL A 74 2.49 6.48 1.23
C VAL A 74 3.03 7.72 0.54
N ASN A 75 4.32 7.97 0.72
CA ASN A 75 5.04 9.02 0.05
C ASN A 75 6.29 8.44 -0.64
N VAL A 76 6.46 8.76 -1.91
CA VAL A 76 7.54 8.27 -2.77
C VAL A 76 8.36 9.44 -3.25
N ARG A 77 9.69 9.39 -3.07
CA ARG A 77 10.61 10.39 -3.60
C ARG A 77 10.81 10.16 -5.09
N THR A 78 10.36 11.08 -5.93
CA THR A 78 10.40 10.95 -7.40
C THR A 78 11.82 10.90 -7.95
N ALA A 79 12.77 11.59 -7.30
CA ALA A 79 14.20 11.55 -7.66
C ALA A 79 14.87 10.19 -7.39
N SER A 80 14.22 9.28 -6.65
CA SER A 80 14.78 7.96 -6.34
C SER A 80 14.52 6.92 -7.43
N VAL A 81 13.99 7.32 -8.59
CA VAL A 81 13.75 6.43 -9.72
C VAL A 81 15.03 5.71 -10.14
N PHE A 82 14.90 4.40 -10.37
CA PHE A 82 15.98 3.53 -10.78
C PHE A 82 15.47 2.50 -11.80
N SER A 83 16.03 2.54 -13.01
CA SER A 83 15.68 1.63 -14.10
C SER A 83 16.89 0.86 -14.61
N ASN A 84 17.94 0.76 -13.81
CA ASN A 84 19.21 0.10 -14.14
C ASN A 84 19.96 0.74 -15.32
N HIS A 85 19.79 2.06 -15.55
CA HIS A 85 20.51 2.81 -16.58
C HIS A 85 20.58 4.29 -16.20
N ALA A 86 21.74 4.76 -15.77
CA ALA A 86 21.94 6.08 -15.15
C ALA A 86 21.46 7.26 -16.04
N GLU A 87 21.75 7.24 -17.34
CA GLU A 87 21.34 8.33 -18.24
C GLU A 87 19.80 8.34 -18.42
N ARG A 88 19.17 7.16 -18.45
CA ARG A 88 17.70 7.08 -18.48
C ARG A 88 17.11 7.58 -17.18
N ASP A 89 17.64 7.19 -16.03
CA ASP A 89 17.17 7.62 -14.71
C ASP A 89 17.27 9.15 -14.58
N LYS A 90 18.37 9.74 -15.06
CA LYS A 90 18.55 11.20 -15.15
C LYS A 90 17.49 11.85 -16.06
N HIS A 91 17.24 11.26 -17.23
CA HIS A 91 16.24 11.78 -18.17
C HIS A 91 14.82 11.63 -17.61
N VAL A 92 14.49 10.50 -17.01
CA VAL A 92 13.19 10.27 -16.36
C VAL A 92 12.95 11.26 -15.21
N SER A 93 14.00 11.63 -14.46
CA SER A 93 13.90 12.63 -13.39
C SER A 93 13.76 14.08 -13.90
N SER A 94 14.01 14.33 -15.20
CA SER A 94 13.96 15.67 -15.81
C SER A 94 12.54 16.19 -16.01
N LYS A 95 12.44 17.44 -16.48
CA LYS A 95 11.16 18.11 -16.82
C LYS A 95 10.32 17.36 -17.86
N ASP A 96 10.94 16.49 -18.66
CA ASP A 96 10.26 15.75 -19.70
C ASP A 96 9.33 14.66 -19.15
N PHE A 97 9.58 14.22 -17.87
CA PHE A 97 8.84 13.14 -17.22
C PHE A 97 8.45 13.48 -15.78
N LEU A 98 9.33 13.25 -14.78
CA LEU A 98 8.99 13.38 -13.37
C LEU A 98 9.13 14.82 -12.85
N GLU A 99 9.97 15.63 -13.49
CA GLU A 99 10.34 16.97 -13.02
C GLU A 99 10.67 16.97 -11.51
N ALA A 100 11.47 15.99 -11.08
CA ALA A 100 11.69 15.66 -9.67
C ALA A 100 12.24 16.83 -8.84
N GLY A 101 12.93 17.79 -9.47
CA GLY A 101 13.40 19.00 -8.80
C GLY A 101 12.27 19.96 -8.38
N LYS A 102 11.13 19.91 -9.06
CA LYS A 102 9.94 20.74 -8.77
C LYS A 102 8.86 19.96 -8.03
N PHE A 103 8.73 18.68 -8.36
CA PHE A 103 7.76 17.77 -7.77
C PHE A 103 8.48 16.59 -7.11
N PRO A 104 9.13 16.82 -5.95
CA PRO A 104 9.99 15.83 -5.32
C PRO A 104 9.25 14.61 -4.80
N ASP A 105 7.94 14.71 -4.62
CA ASP A 105 7.13 13.69 -3.98
C ASP A 105 5.94 13.27 -4.84
N ALA A 106 5.64 11.96 -4.80
CA ALA A 106 4.36 11.40 -5.19
C ALA A 106 3.69 10.84 -3.93
N LYS A 107 2.50 11.38 -3.57
CA LYS A 107 1.81 11.05 -2.34
C LYS A 107 0.49 10.37 -2.61
N PHE A 108 0.25 9.22 -1.96
CA PHE A 108 -1.03 8.53 -1.95
C PHE A 108 -1.66 8.59 -0.55
N VAL A 109 -2.95 8.93 -0.49
CA VAL A 109 -3.75 8.91 0.75
C VAL A 109 -5.05 8.17 0.46
N SER A 110 -5.30 7.07 1.17
CA SER A 110 -6.54 6.32 1.01
C SER A 110 -7.76 7.14 1.43
N THR A 111 -8.85 7.02 0.68
CA THR A 111 -10.16 7.61 0.99
C THR A 111 -11.19 6.56 1.34
N SER A 112 -11.04 5.32 0.83
CA SER A 112 -11.87 4.19 1.21
C SER A 112 -11.17 2.87 0.93
N VAL A 113 -11.51 1.85 1.71
CA VAL A 113 -11.09 0.46 1.50
C VAL A 113 -12.34 -0.40 1.38
N LYS A 114 -12.45 -1.12 0.27
CA LYS A 114 -13.58 -2.02 0.00
C LYS A 114 -13.06 -3.46 -0.07
N PRO A 115 -13.31 -4.30 0.92
CA PRO A 115 -12.99 -5.72 0.85
C PRO A 115 -13.65 -6.38 -0.36
N THR A 116 -12.90 -7.20 -1.09
CA THR A 116 -13.36 -7.92 -2.29
C THR A 116 -13.43 -9.44 -2.11
N GLY A 117 -13.04 -9.92 -0.92
CA GLY A 117 -13.07 -11.34 -0.57
C GLY A 117 -11.69 -11.92 -0.33
N LYS A 118 -11.42 -13.08 -0.92
CA LYS A 118 -10.14 -13.77 -0.83
C LYS A 118 -9.68 -14.19 -2.20
N ASN A 119 -8.36 -14.16 -2.43
CA ASN A 119 -7.76 -14.72 -3.64
C ASN A 119 -7.67 -16.26 -3.58
N THR A 120 -7.09 -16.89 -4.62
CA THR A 120 -6.92 -18.34 -4.71
C THR A 120 -6.10 -18.95 -3.58
N ASP A 121 -5.20 -18.16 -2.96
CA ASP A 121 -4.36 -18.58 -1.84
C ASP A 121 -5.04 -18.34 -0.48
N GLY A 122 -6.31 -17.93 -0.48
CA GLY A 122 -7.09 -17.64 0.72
C GLY A 122 -6.74 -16.33 1.42
N LYS A 123 -5.94 -15.46 0.79
CA LYS A 123 -5.53 -14.15 1.31
C LYS A 123 -6.63 -13.12 1.12
N LEU A 124 -6.86 -12.25 2.12
CA LEU A 124 -7.82 -11.16 2.03
C LEU A 124 -7.41 -10.18 0.92
N THR A 125 -8.40 -9.75 0.15
CA THR A 125 -8.24 -8.77 -0.93
C THR A 125 -9.17 -7.59 -0.76
N ALA A 126 -8.74 -6.41 -1.24
CA ALA A 126 -9.53 -5.18 -1.20
C ALA A 126 -9.21 -4.27 -2.39
N ASP A 127 -10.19 -3.46 -2.78
CA ASP A 127 -9.98 -2.28 -3.60
C ASP A 127 -9.74 -1.09 -2.66
N VAL A 128 -8.54 -0.54 -2.70
CA VAL A 128 -8.14 0.65 -1.94
C VAL A 128 -8.24 1.86 -2.85
N THR A 129 -9.27 2.67 -2.66
CA THR A 129 -9.41 3.96 -3.36
C THR A 129 -8.68 5.03 -2.57
N GLY A 130 -7.96 5.90 -3.26
CA GLY A 130 -7.26 7.01 -2.62
C GLY A 130 -6.84 8.08 -3.63
N ASP A 131 -6.46 9.22 -3.10
CA ASP A 131 -5.98 10.35 -3.88
C ASP A 131 -4.48 10.22 -4.08
N LEU A 132 -4.06 10.11 -5.34
CA LEU A 132 -2.65 10.22 -5.75
C LEU A 132 -2.37 11.67 -6.15
N THR A 133 -1.51 12.32 -5.40
CA THR A 133 -0.91 13.60 -5.79
C THR A 133 0.44 13.34 -6.42
N PHE A 134 0.56 13.62 -7.71
CA PHE A 134 1.77 13.40 -8.48
C PHE A 134 1.93 14.53 -9.50
N HIS A 135 3.14 15.02 -9.69
CA HIS A 135 3.45 16.14 -10.59
C HIS A 135 2.54 17.37 -10.38
N GLY A 136 2.18 17.67 -9.11
CA GLY A 136 1.30 18.77 -8.72
C GLY A 136 -0.18 18.56 -9.04
N VAL A 137 -0.57 17.40 -9.57
CA VAL A 137 -1.96 17.04 -9.88
C VAL A 137 -2.44 15.96 -8.91
N THR A 138 -3.66 16.12 -8.38
CA THR A 138 -4.29 15.12 -7.52
C THR A 138 -5.43 14.44 -8.28
N LYS A 139 -5.40 13.12 -8.32
CA LYS A 139 -6.46 12.30 -8.93
C LYS A 139 -6.77 11.06 -8.09
N PRO A 140 -8.02 10.62 -8.03
CA PRO A 140 -8.37 9.35 -7.41
C PRO A 140 -7.84 8.18 -8.26
N ILE A 141 -7.25 7.20 -7.59
CA ILE A 141 -6.85 5.92 -8.17
C ILE A 141 -7.36 4.78 -7.30
N VAL A 142 -7.39 3.57 -7.86
CA VAL A 142 -7.73 2.35 -7.13
C VAL A 142 -6.53 1.41 -7.17
N VAL A 143 -6.07 0.99 -6.00
CA VAL A 143 -5.05 -0.05 -5.84
C VAL A 143 -5.75 -1.35 -5.46
N LYS A 144 -5.54 -2.41 -6.24
CA LYS A 144 -5.98 -3.76 -5.89
C LYS A 144 -4.99 -4.37 -4.93
N ALA A 145 -5.38 -4.47 -3.66
CA ALA A 145 -4.52 -4.87 -2.57
C ALA A 145 -4.79 -6.30 -2.11
N THR A 146 -3.72 -6.98 -1.67
CA THR A 146 -3.76 -8.28 -1.00
C THR A 146 -3.04 -8.17 0.34
N PHE A 147 -3.67 -8.62 1.42
CA PHE A 147 -3.04 -8.79 2.71
C PHE A 147 -2.24 -10.09 2.72
N LEU A 148 -0.92 -10.00 2.87
CA LEU A 148 -0.02 -11.16 2.82
C LEU A 148 0.06 -11.90 4.14
N GLY A 149 -0.09 -11.17 5.26
CA GLY A 149 -0.09 -11.72 6.62
C GLY A 149 0.47 -10.75 7.64
N GLU A 150 0.36 -11.12 8.90
CA GLU A 150 0.92 -10.38 10.01
C GLU A 150 1.45 -11.32 11.09
N GLY A 151 2.40 -10.86 11.91
CA GLY A 151 2.97 -11.67 12.98
C GLY A 151 4.15 -11.02 13.67
N LYS A 152 4.65 -11.71 14.71
CA LYS A 152 5.88 -11.34 15.40
C LYS A 152 7.08 -11.62 14.53
N ASP A 153 8.00 -10.67 14.45
CA ASP A 153 9.28 -10.85 13.80
C ASP A 153 10.35 -11.39 14.77
N PRO A 154 11.49 -11.93 14.26
CA PRO A 154 12.55 -12.46 15.09
C PRO A 154 13.27 -11.42 15.97
N TRP A 155 13.07 -10.15 15.71
CA TRP A 155 13.71 -9.03 16.42
C TRP A 155 12.84 -8.43 17.52
N GLY A 156 11.69 -9.04 17.80
CA GLY A 156 10.77 -8.63 18.87
C GLY A 156 9.74 -7.57 18.46
N GLY A 157 9.64 -7.27 17.17
CA GLY A 157 8.59 -6.43 16.58
C GLY A 157 7.35 -7.24 16.18
N TYR A 158 6.38 -6.53 15.61
CA TYR A 158 5.20 -7.12 14.98
C TYR A 158 5.03 -6.45 13.61
N ARG A 159 4.82 -7.25 12.57
CA ARG A 159 4.75 -6.79 11.18
C ARG A 159 3.42 -7.16 10.54
N ALA A 160 3.01 -6.34 9.58
CA ALA A 160 1.92 -6.65 8.65
C ALA A 160 2.41 -6.35 7.23
N GLY A 161 2.17 -7.27 6.30
CA GLY A 161 2.65 -7.20 4.92
C GLY A 161 1.51 -7.15 3.91
N PHE A 162 1.73 -6.37 2.84
CA PHE A 162 0.77 -6.16 1.76
C PHE A 162 1.46 -6.15 0.41
N GLU A 163 0.72 -6.52 -0.61
CA GLU A 163 1.03 -6.20 -2.00
C GLU A 163 -0.17 -5.52 -2.67
N GLY A 164 0.10 -4.80 -3.75
CA GLY A 164 -0.94 -4.14 -4.51
C GLY A 164 -0.53 -3.85 -5.94
N THR A 165 -1.52 -3.75 -6.82
CA THR A 165 -1.32 -3.37 -8.22
C THR A 165 -2.27 -2.26 -8.63
N THR A 166 -1.79 -1.37 -9.47
CA THR A 166 -2.61 -0.34 -10.12
C THR A 166 -1.99 0.05 -11.46
N SER A 167 -2.66 0.90 -12.20
CA SER A 167 -2.07 1.57 -13.36
C SER A 167 -2.56 3.00 -13.44
N ILE A 168 -1.68 3.88 -13.91
CA ILE A 168 -1.97 5.30 -14.13
C ILE A 168 -1.66 5.67 -15.58
N SER A 169 -2.34 6.71 -16.09
CA SER A 169 -1.96 7.39 -17.32
C SER A 169 -0.98 8.53 -16.98
N ARG A 170 0.17 8.57 -17.64
CA ARG A 170 1.11 9.69 -17.48
C ARG A 170 0.45 11.03 -17.83
N LYS A 171 -0.34 11.07 -18.90
CA LYS A 171 -1.03 12.27 -19.38
C LYS A 171 -2.05 12.81 -18.39
N ASP A 172 -2.52 12.00 -17.46
CA ASP A 172 -3.39 12.45 -16.38
C ASP A 172 -2.70 13.39 -15.40
N PHE A 173 -1.39 13.23 -15.22
CA PHE A 173 -0.60 13.98 -14.24
C PHE A 173 0.38 14.96 -14.89
N HIS A 174 0.87 14.67 -16.09
CA HIS A 174 1.83 15.51 -16.82
C HIS A 174 1.44 15.65 -18.28
N LYS A 175 0.51 16.55 -18.57
CA LYS A 175 -0.05 16.75 -19.93
C LYS A 175 0.98 17.28 -20.91
N ASP A 176 1.89 18.13 -20.45
CA ASP A 176 2.91 18.83 -21.26
C ASP A 176 4.26 18.09 -21.25
N GLY A 177 4.29 16.88 -20.70
CA GLY A 177 5.47 16.03 -20.71
C GLY A 177 5.80 15.51 -22.11
N MET A 178 7.01 14.96 -22.25
CA MET A 178 7.49 14.41 -23.53
C MET A 178 6.49 13.40 -24.11
N ASP A 179 6.07 13.62 -25.34
CA ASP A 179 5.25 12.65 -26.07
C ASP A 179 6.12 11.50 -26.58
N VAL A 180 5.92 10.33 -26.00
CA VAL A 180 6.58 9.07 -26.37
C VAL A 180 5.58 8.06 -26.95
N GLY A 181 4.47 8.59 -27.51
CA GLY A 181 3.42 7.80 -28.12
C GLY A 181 2.40 7.21 -27.14
N PRO A 182 1.23 6.81 -27.64
CA PRO A 182 0.12 6.33 -26.79
C PRO A 182 0.42 5.02 -26.06
N GLN A 183 1.30 4.18 -26.62
CA GLN A 183 1.68 2.90 -26.00
C GLN A 183 2.45 3.09 -24.70
N SER A 184 3.12 4.22 -24.53
CA SER A 184 3.95 4.55 -23.35
C SER A 184 3.19 5.42 -22.31
N ASP A 185 1.90 5.66 -22.52
CA ASP A 185 1.10 6.48 -21.59
C ASP A 185 0.75 5.71 -20.30
N LYS A 186 0.37 4.44 -20.44
CA LYS A 186 0.02 3.60 -19.31
C LYS A 186 1.27 3.15 -18.55
N VAL A 187 1.31 3.45 -17.26
CA VAL A 187 2.32 2.93 -16.31
C VAL A 187 1.64 1.95 -15.37
N GLU A 188 2.10 0.71 -15.37
CA GLU A 188 1.69 -0.32 -14.42
C GLU A 188 2.57 -0.21 -13.18
N LEU A 189 1.95 -0.24 -12.00
CA LEU A 189 2.62 -0.18 -10.72
C LEU A 189 2.37 -1.47 -9.95
N TYR A 190 3.45 -2.04 -9.40
CA TYR A 190 3.43 -3.10 -8.41
C TYR A 190 4.02 -2.55 -7.11
N ILE A 191 3.29 -2.73 -6.02
CA ILE A 191 3.62 -2.17 -4.72
C ILE A 191 3.66 -3.35 -3.74
N THR A 192 4.72 -3.42 -2.95
CA THR A 192 4.77 -4.36 -1.83
C THR A 192 5.50 -3.71 -0.67
N PHE A 193 4.98 -3.91 0.54
CA PHE A 193 5.62 -3.37 1.74
C PHE A 193 5.25 -4.16 2.99
N GLU A 194 6.13 -4.08 3.96
CA GLU A 194 5.88 -4.42 5.34
C GLU A 194 5.78 -3.15 6.17
N GLY A 195 4.90 -3.17 7.17
CA GLY A 195 4.89 -2.16 8.22
C GLY A 195 5.28 -2.77 9.56
N VAL A 196 6.07 -2.04 10.31
CA VAL A 196 6.40 -2.37 11.71
C VAL A 196 5.38 -1.67 12.59
N LYS A 197 4.76 -2.43 13.50
CA LYS A 197 3.76 -1.90 14.44
C LYS A 197 4.37 -0.80 15.30
N ALA A 198 3.72 0.35 15.34
CA ALA A 198 4.10 1.44 16.22
C ALA A 198 3.99 1.02 17.70
N LYS A 199 4.90 1.55 18.52
CA LYS A 199 4.95 1.29 19.96
C LYS A 199 3.88 2.09 20.72
#